data_b99f0d19702232486cfdaaaaa889dfcb
#
_entry.id   b99f0d19702232486cfdaaaaa889dfcb
#
_cell.length_a   1.000
_cell.length_b   1.000
_cell.length_c   1.000
_cell.angle_alpha   90.00
_cell.angle_beta   90.00
_cell.angle_gamma   90.00
#
_symmetry.space_group_name_H-M   'P 1'
#
loop_
_entity.id
_entity.type
_entity.pdbx_description
1 polymer ?
#
loop_
_entity_poly.entity_id
_entity_poly.type
_entity_poly.pdbx_seq_one_letter_code
_entity_poly.pdbx_strand_id
1 'polypeptide(L)'
;MNAKWISLQMNWIGYYENIVSNDLCDKIINYCDNIKPLQKSTYSTSDGKSDRSDERVKMDDGWFRNGEQYYKEIRECFMSALKEYQKKHTDCVCQRYTDFRLNKYSEGGFMSRHIDNIHNSHVKTY
;
A
#
# COMPACT_ATOMS: atom_id res chain seq x y z
N MET A 1 -8.79 -28.80 -3.10
CA MET A 1 -8.33 -27.63 -3.88
C MET A 1 -7.35 -28.10 -4.95
N ASN A 2 -7.59 -27.75 -6.19
CA ASN A 2 -6.78 -28.25 -7.30
C ASN A 2 -5.42 -27.51 -7.30
N ALA A 3 -4.30 -28.22 -7.23
CA ALA A 3 -2.95 -27.67 -7.20
C ALA A 3 -2.67 -26.63 -8.32
N LYS A 4 -3.39 -26.74 -9.43
CA LYS A 4 -3.34 -25.82 -10.57
C LYS A 4 -3.80 -24.40 -10.23
N TRP A 5 -4.76 -24.24 -9.29
CA TRP A 5 -5.25 -22.93 -8.85
C TRP A 5 -4.26 -22.23 -7.92
N ILE A 6 -3.57 -22.98 -7.06
CA ILE A 6 -2.55 -22.42 -6.16
C ILE A 6 -1.35 -21.93 -6.97
N SER A 7 -0.93 -22.67 -7.99
CA SER A 7 0.15 -22.29 -8.90
C SER A 7 -0.17 -21.02 -9.70
N LEU A 8 -1.43 -20.87 -10.18
CA LEU A 8 -1.85 -19.67 -10.91
C LEU A 8 -1.90 -18.42 -10.02
N GLN A 9 -2.38 -18.54 -8.77
CA GLN A 9 -2.42 -17.41 -7.84
C GLN A 9 -1.02 -16.94 -7.43
N MET A 10 -0.06 -17.84 -7.24
CA MET A 10 1.32 -17.48 -6.90
C MET A 10 2.09 -16.83 -8.06
N ASN A 11 1.69 -17.01 -9.29
CA ASN A 11 2.40 -16.45 -10.45
C ASN A 11 2.26 -14.91 -10.57
N TRP A 12 1.23 -14.32 -9.96
CA TRP A 12 0.97 -12.87 -10.02
C TRP A 12 1.42 -12.11 -8.78
N ILE A 13 2.03 -12.78 -7.81
CA ILE A 13 2.58 -12.16 -6.60
C ILE A 13 4.10 -12.13 -6.71
N GLY A 14 4.69 -10.96 -6.55
CA GLY A 14 6.13 -10.77 -6.42
C GLY A 14 6.50 -10.52 -4.96
N TYR A 15 7.56 -11.17 -4.51
CA TYR A 15 8.18 -10.94 -3.21
C TYR A 15 9.66 -10.57 -3.44
N TYR A 16 10.07 -9.42 -2.93
CA TYR A 16 11.40 -8.85 -3.15
C TYR A 16 12.00 -8.42 -1.83
N GLU A 17 13.03 -9.11 -1.39
CA GLU A 17 13.76 -8.79 -0.17
C GLU A 17 14.73 -7.61 -0.39
N ASN A 18 15.00 -6.87 0.66
CA ASN A 18 16.00 -5.80 0.71
C ASN A 18 15.78 -4.62 -0.27
N ILE A 19 14.57 -4.46 -0.80
CA ILE A 19 14.22 -3.30 -1.62
C ILE A 19 14.18 -2.03 -0.77
N VAL A 20 13.66 -2.12 0.45
CA VAL A 20 13.72 -1.04 1.45
C VAL A 20 14.78 -1.42 2.47
N SER A 21 15.82 -0.60 2.62
CA SER A 21 16.87 -0.86 3.59
C SER A 21 16.37 -0.70 5.03
N ASN A 22 16.97 -1.40 5.98
CA ASN A 22 16.62 -1.26 7.40
C ASN A 22 16.83 0.19 7.87
N ASP A 23 17.89 0.85 7.44
CA ASP A 23 18.16 2.26 7.76
C ASP A 23 17.02 3.18 7.29
N LEU A 24 16.49 2.97 6.07
CA LEU A 24 15.36 3.74 5.58
C LEU A 24 14.07 3.41 6.35
N CYS A 25 13.83 2.16 6.69
CA CYS A 25 12.70 1.75 7.53
C CYS A 25 12.75 2.48 8.89
N ASP A 26 13.89 2.44 9.57
CA ASP A 26 14.07 3.09 10.88
C ASP A 26 13.88 4.60 10.81
N LYS A 27 14.37 5.25 9.77
CA LYS A 27 14.17 6.69 9.52
C LYS A 27 12.71 7.04 9.31
N ILE A 28 11.97 6.26 8.52
CA ILE A 28 10.54 6.48 8.27
C ILE A 28 9.74 6.28 9.55
N ILE A 29 10.01 5.22 10.33
CA ILE A 29 9.36 4.94 11.61
C ILE A 29 9.58 6.11 12.57
N ASN A 30 10.83 6.51 12.77
CA ASN A 30 11.17 7.62 13.64
C ASN A 30 10.52 8.94 13.20
N TYR A 31 10.46 9.18 11.90
CA TYR A 31 9.79 10.36 11.34
C TYR A 31 8.29 10.36 11.63
N CYS A 32 7.62 9.23 11.46
CA CYS A 32 6.19 9.11 11.76
C CYS A 32 5.89 9.18 13.25
N ASP A 33 6.76 8.65 14.08
CA ASP A 33 6.54 8.69 15.53
C ASP A 33 6.79 10.07 16.16
N ASN A 34 7.66 10.88 15.59
CA ASN A 34 8.10 12.14 16.21
C ASN A 34 7.74 13.42 15.43
N ILE A 35 7.57 13.36 14.12
CA ILE A 35 7.43 14.56 13.27
C ILE A 35 6.10 14.57 12.51
N LYS A 36 5.73 13.46 11.89
CA LYS A 36 4.51 13.33 11.10
C LYS A 36 3.60 12.28 11.72
N PRO A 37 2.78 12.63 12.72
CA PRO A 37 1.94 11.65 13.38
C PRO A 37 0.93 11.02 12.41
N LEU A 38 0.83 9.71 12.47
CA LEU A 38 -0.20 8.98 11.75
C LEU A 38 -1.56 9.20 12.40
N GLN A 39 -2.61 9.11 11.64
CA GLN A 39 -3.98 9.30 12.09
C GLN A 39 -4.75 8.00 12.03
N LYS A 40 -5.72 7.84 12.92
CA LYS A 40 -6.63 6.70 12.88
C LYS A 40 -7.23 6.55 11.48
N SER A 41 -7.07 5.38 10.90
CA SER A 41 -7.57 5.09 9.57
C SER A 41 -9.10 5.10 9.52
N THR A 42 -9.63 5.39 8.35
CA THR A 42 -11.06 5.42 8.07
C THR A 42 -11.38 4.49 6.90
N TYR A 43 -12.64 4.08 6.80
CA TYR A 43 -13.18 3.46 5.60
C TYR A 43 -14.40 4.23 5.12
N SER A 44 -14.67 4.16 3.82
CA SER A 44 -15.86 4.78 3.24
C SER A 44 -17.05 3.85 3.40
N THR A 45 -18.16 4.39 3.84
CA THR A 45 -19.45 3.73 3.92
C THR A 45 -20.20 3.85 2.58
N SER A 46 -21.25 3.07 2.39
CA SER A 46 -22.05 3.07 1.15
C SER A 46 -22.72 4.43 0.83
N ASP A 47 -22.93 5.27 1.85
CA ASP A 47 -23.44 6.64 1.70
C ASP A 47 -22.33 7.68 1.45
N GLY A 48 -21.08 7.22 1.23
CA GLY A 48 -19.94 8.08 0.94
C GLY A 48 -19.33 8.77 2.16
N LYS A 49 -19.77 8.47 3.37
CA LYS A 49 -19.18 9.00 4.60
C LYS A 49 -17.96 8.19 5.01
N SER A 50 -17.06 8.82 5.73
CA SER A 50 -15.93 8.14 6.37
C SER A 50 -16.31 7.71 7.78
N ASP A 51 -16.02 6.47 8.12
CA ASP A 51 -16.17 5.92 9.45
C ASP A 51 -14.80 5.64 10.07
N ARG A 52 -14.67 5.94 11.37
CA ARG A 52 -13.47 5.71 12.18
C ARG A 52 -13.68 4.65 13.26
N SER A 53 -14.75 3.87 13.17
CA SER A 53 -14.98 2.76 14.10
C SER A 53 -13.94 1.66 13.93
N ASP A 54 -13.69 0.92 14.99
CA ASP A 54 -12.77 -0.22 14.97
C ASP A 54 -13.42 -1.52 14.45
N GLU A 55 -14.62 -1.44 13.85
CA GLU A 55 -15.34 -2.62 13.37
C GLU A 55 -14.74 -3.22 12.09
N ARG A 56 -14.20 -2.40 11.21
CA ARG A 56 -13.65 -2.82 9.91
C ARG A 56 -12.16 -2.58 9.78
N VAL A 57 -11.65 -1.55 10.43
CA VAL A 57 -10.24 -1.18 10.39
C VAL A 57 -9.80 -0.65 11.75
N LYS A 58 -8.71 -1.21 12.26
CA LYS A 58 -8.05 -0.77 13.48
C LYS A 58 -6.56 -0.63 13.21
N MET A 59 -6.19 0.51 12.69
CA MET A 59 -4.81 0.89 12.38
C MET A 59 -4.71 2.41 12.26
N ASP A 60 -3.50 2.93 12.27
CA ASP A 60 -3.21 4.30 11.92
C ASP A 60 -2.59 4.37 10.52
N ASP A 61 -2.82 5.45 9.81
CA ASP A 61 -2.20 5.67 8.51
C ASP A 61 -1.75 7.11 8.26
N GLY A 62 -0.91 7.26 7.26
CA GLY A 62 -0.47 8.56 6.76
C GLY A 62 0.02 8.47 5.33
N TRP A 63 -0.08 9.58 4.62
CA TRP A 63 0.33 9.68 3.23
C TRP A 63 1.66 10.40 3.10
N PHE A 64 2.54 9.86 2.28
CA PHE A 64 3.75 10.52 1.80
C PHE A 64 3.47 11.05 0.40
N ARG A 65 3.37 12.37 0.31
CA ARG A 65 3.05 13.07 -0.95
C ARG A 65 4.29 13.61 -1.62
N ASN A 66 4.19 13.82 -2.91
CA ASN A 66 5.28 14.42 -3.67
C ASN A 66 5.74 15.76 -3.03
N GLY A 67 7.05 15.87 -2.83
CA GLY A 67 7.67 17.00 -2.14
C GLY A 67 7.83 16.84 -0.63
N GLU A 68 7.22 15.84 -0.01
CA GLU A 68 7.42 15.54 1.41
C GLU A 68 8.71 14.73 1.64
N GLN A 69 9.20 14.79 2.87
CA GLN A 69 10.37 14.04 3.32
C GLN A 69 10.16 12.54 3.11
N TYR A 70 11.17 11.85 2.65
CA TYR A 70 11.20 10.41 2.30
C TYR A 70 10.32 9.99 1.10
N TYR A 71 9.55 10.87 0.49
CA TYR A 71 8.75 10.50 -0.69
C TYR A 71 9.63 9.96 -1.83
N LYS A 72 10.76 10.63 -2.09
CA LYS A 72 11.67 10.25 -3.18
C LYS A 72 12.26 8.87 -2.94
N GLU A 73 12.75 8.60 -1.75
CA GLU A 73 13.35 7.32 -1.36
C GLU A 73 12.33 6.18 -1.43
N ILE A 74 11.11 6.39 -0.93
CA ILE A 74 10.02 5.42 -1.02
C ILE A 74 9.66 5.15 -2.48
N ARG A 75 9.59 6.20 -3.31
CA ARG A 75 9.33 6.08 -4.74
C ARG A 75 10.41 5.27 -5.45
N GLU A 76 11.67 5.51 -5.15
CA GLU A 76 12.80 4.76 -5.72
C GLU A 76 12.72 3.27 -5.36
N CYS A 77 12.38 2.93 -4.12
CA CYS A 77 12.13 1.56 -3.69
C CYS A 77 10.95 0.94 -4.46
N PHE A 78 9.83 1.64 -4.56
CA PHE A 78 8.67 1.18 -5.33
C PHE A 78 9.01 0.94 -6.80
N MET A 79 9.72 1.87 -7.44
CA MET A 79 10.12 1.74 -8.85
C MET A 79 11.09 0.58 -9.06
N SER A 80 11.97 0.30 -8.09
CA SER A 80 12.87 -0.85 -8.14
C SER A 80 12.09 -2.17 -8.06
N ALA A 81 11.15 -2.29 -7.13
CA ALA A 81 10.28 -3.47 -7.02
C ALA A 81 9.42 -3.66 -8.28
N LEU A 82 8.85 -2.59 -8.81
CA LEU A 82 8.05 -2.63 -10.03
C LEU A 82 8.87 -3.12 -11.24
N LYS A 83 10.10 -2.63 -11.39
CA LYS A 83 11.00 -3.09 -12.46
C LYS A 83 11.30 -4.59 -12.36
N GLU A 84 11.55 -5.10 -11.15
CA GLU A 84 11.77 -6.54 -10.95
C GLU A 84 10.50 -7.34 -11.28
N TYR A 85 9.33 -6.84 -10.89
CA TYR A 85 8.06 -7.46 -11.23
C TYR A 85 7.82 -7.52 -12.75
N GLN A 86 8.08 -6.44 -13.44
CA GLN A 86 7.89 -6.32 -14.89
C GLN A 86 8.85 -7.21 -15.71
N LYS A 87 10.01 -7.60 -15.17
CA LYS A 87 10.88 -8.59 -15.83
C LYS A 87 10.19 -9.94 -15.99
N LYS A 88 9.37 -10.33 -15.02
CA LYS A 88 8.60 -11.59 -15.05
C LYS A 88 7.22 -11.43 -15.71
N HIS A 89 6.62 -10.26 -15.56
CA HIS A 89 5.28 -9.93 -16.02
C HIS A 89 5.36 -8.79 -17.02
N THR A 90 5.78 -9.10 -18.24
CA THR A 90 6.06 -8.12 -19.30
C THR A 90 4.82 -7.38 -19.82
N ASP A 91 3.64 -7.93 -19.56
CA ASP A 91 2.32 -7.33 -19.83
C ASP A 91 1.84 -6.38 -18.73
N CYS A 92 2.55 -6.31 -17.61
CA CYS A 92 2.25 -5.36 -16.54
C CYS A 92 2.70 -3.95 -16.93
N VAL A 93 1.74 -3.12 -17.30
CA VAL A 93 1.98 -1.71 -17.64
C VAL A 93 1.46 -0.83 -16.49
N CYS A 94 2.39 -0.22 -15.75
CA CYS A 94 2.06 0.75 -14.70
C CYS A 94 2.25 2.16 -15.25
N GLN A 95 1.18 2.81 -15.69
CA GLN A 95 1.21 4.18 -16.20
C GLN A 95 1.02 5.23 -15.11
N ARG A 96 0.32 4.88 -14.05
CA ARG A 96 0.00 5.77 -12.93
C ARG A 96 0.05 5.02 -11.61
N TYR A 97 0.36 5.71 -10.55
CA TYR A 97 0.28 5.24 -9.17
C TYR A 97 -0.14 6.40 -8.28
N THR A 98 -0.68 6.06 -7.12
CA THR A 98 -1.05 7.06 -6.10
C THR A 98 0.18 7.48 -5.30
N ASP A 99 0.03 8.49 -4.47
CA ASP A 99 0.98 8.74 -3.39
C ASP A 99 1.10 7.50 -2.49
N PHE A 100 2.16 7.44 -1.69
CA PHE A 100 2.46 6.28 -0.85
C PHE A 100 1.77 6.40 0.50
N ARG A 101 1.11 5.33 0.92
CA ARG A 101 0.44 5.23 2.19
C ARG A 101 1.23 4.33 3.13
N LEU A 102 1.54 4.82 4.32
CA LEU A 102 2.06 4.01 5.41
C LEU A 102 0.91 3.59 6.32
N ASN A 103 0.86 2.30 6.63
CA ASN A 103 -0.10 1.73 7.57
C ASN A 103 0.67 1.24 8.80
N LYS A 104 0.24 1.65 10.00
CA LYS A 104 0.79 1.22 11.28
C LYS A 104 -0.24 0.39 12.03
N TYR A 105 0.08 -0.86 12.26
CA TYR A 105 -0.72 -1.77 13.06
C TYR A 105 -0.11 -1.89 14.46
N SER A 106 -0.87 -1.55 15.49
CA SER A 106 -0.54 -1.87 16.87
C SER A 106 -1.04 -3.27 17.22
N GLU A 107 -0.72 -3.77 18.40
CA GLU A 107 -1.23 -5.06 18.89
C GLU A 107 -2.76 -5.11 18.78
N GLY A 108 -3.28 -6.20 18.21
CA GLY A 108 -4.70 -6.36 17.90
C GLY A 108 -5.21 -5.48 16.76
N GLY A 109 -4.32 -4.80 16.04
CA GLY A 109 -4.68 -4.04 14.85
C GLY A 109 -5.01 -4.93 13.65
N PHE A 110 -5.96 -4.51 12.85
CA PHE A 110 -6.41 -5.27 11.68
C PHE A 110 -7.04 -4.37 10.61
N MET A 111 -7.15 -4.94 9.42
CA MET A 111 -8.04 -4.49 8.36
C MET A 111 -8.91 -5.68 7.97
N SER A 112 -10.23 -5.51 7.93
CA SER A 112 -11.14 -6.58 7.54
C SER A 112 -10.90 -6.98 6.08
N ARG A 113 -11.24 -8.22 5.75
CA ARG A 113 -11.17 -8.71 4.36
C ARG A 113 -11.96 -7.79 3.45
N HIS A 114 -11.34 -7.31 2.39
CA HIS A 114 -11.93 -6.37 1.43
C HIS A 114 -11.35 -6.62 0.03
N ILE A 115 -11.97 -6.01 -0.93
CA ILE A 115 -11.42 -5.82 -2.28
C ILE A 115 -11.14 -4.32 -2.39
N ASP A 116 -9.96 -3.96 -2.87
CA ASP A 116 -9.65 -2.56 -3.16
C ASP A 116 -10.64 -2.05 -4.19
N ASN A 117 -11.43 -1.04 -3.79
CA ASN A 117 -12.53 -0.56 -4.60
C ASN A 117 -11.98 0.30 -5.74
N ILE A 118 -12.04 -0.23 -6.93
CA ILE A 118 -11.83 0.55 -8.14
C ILE A 118 -13.10 1.37 -8.35
N HIS A 119 -13.09 2.63 -7.96
CA HIS A 119 -14.21 3.53 -8.21
C HIS A 119 -14.51 3.58 -9.71
N ASN A 120 -15.81 3.59 -10.07
CA ASN A 120 -16.28 3.71 -11.46
C ASN A 120 -15.67 4.92 -12.20
N SER A 121 -15.25 5.96 -11.49
CA SER A 121 -14.51 7.09 -12.04
C SER A 121 -13.11 6.72 -12.58
N HIS A 122 -12.50 5.63 -12.11
CA HIS A 122 -11.22 5.14 -12.62
C HIS A 122 -11.40 4.22 -13.84
N VAL A 123 -12.55 3.59 -13.97
CA VAL A 123 -12.87 2.69 -15.11
C VAL A 123 -13.25 3.48 -16.37
N LYS A 124 -13.74 4.71 -16.22
CA LYS A 124 -14.14 5.57 -17.35
C LYS A 124 -12.97 6.25 -18.09
N THR A 125 -11.75 6.02 -17.67
CA THR A 125 -10.54 6.64 -18.26
C THR A 125 -9.71 5.68 -19.11
N TYR A 126 -10.25 4.50 -19.43
CA TYR A 126 -9.61 3.52 -20.32
C TYR A 126 -10.47 3.25 -21.54
#